data_99203e23e6c0daff3b1dc819c6a8438e
#
_entry.id   99203e23e6c0daff3b1dc819c6a8438e
#
_cell.length_a   1.000
_cell.length_b   1.000
_cell.length_c   1.000
_cell.angle_alpha   90.00
_cell.angle_beta   90.00
_cell.angle_gamma   90.00
#
_symmetry.space_group_name_H-M   'P 1'
#
loop_
_entity.id
_entity.type
_entity.pdbx_description
1 polymer ?
#
loop_
_entity_poly.entity_id
_entity_poly.type
_entity_poly.pdbx_seq_one_letter_code
_entity_poly.pdbx_strand_id
1 'polypeptide(L)'
;MTGSRNASGKDPGLHIFTNMVGIGNVEVNAFQRLSQVIIQKSIREGFGLVVSEAMWKSTPVVAGATGGIPMQMADGVGGILINSVEECAAAVRRLLLDPRLGCELARAGKERVRQYFLLPRLLLNELQLMKKITGM
;
A
#
# COMPACT_ATOMS: atom_id res chain seq x y z
N MET A 1 -29.57 2.20 8.47
CA MET A 1 -29.52 0.74 8.26
C MET A 1 -28.29 0.41 7.44
N THR A 2 -27.26 -0.02 8.12
CA THR A 2 -25.93 -0.28 7.55
C THR A 2 -25.92 -1.67 6.92
N GLY A 3 -26.03 -1.73 5.60
CA GLY A 3 -25.99 -3.00 4.87
C GLY A 3 -24.56 -3.46 4.62
N SER A 4 -23.92 -4.10 5.60
CA SER A 4 -22.76 -4.96 5.31
C SER A 4 -23.26 -6.18 4.54
N ARG A 5 -22.95 -6.29 3.25
CA ARG A 5 -23.20 -7.52 2.50
C ARG A 5 -21.98 -8.43 2.66
N ASN A 6 -22.16 -9.50 3.45
CA ASN A 6 -21.19 -10.61 3.44
C ASN A 6 -21.20 -11.28 2.07
N ALA A 7 -20.12 -11.21 1.32
CA ALA A 7 -20.01 -11.82 -0.01
C ALA A 7 -19.98 -13.36 0.06
N SER A 8 -19.62 -13.92 1.21
CA SER A 8 -19.82 -15.32 1.51
C SER A 8 -20.74 -15.39 2.75
N GLY A 9 -21.99 -15.69 2.59
CA GLY A 9 -22.96 -15.77 3.70
C GLY A 9 -22.63 -16.80 4.80
N LYS A 10 -21.35 -17.15 4.99
CA LYS A 10 -20.86 -18.18 5.90
C LYS A 10 -19.60 -17.85 6.70
N ASP A 11 -18.82 -16.81 6.32
CA ASP A 11 -17.61 -16.47 7.05
C ASP A 11 -17.81 -15.18 7.85
N PRO A 12 -17.91 -15.26 9.20
CA PRO A 12 -18.10 -14.09 10.06
C PRO A 12 -16.88 -13.17 10.11
N GLY A 13 -15.72 -13.61 9.66
CA GLY A 13 -14.49 -12.82 9.61
C GLY A 13 -14.33 -12.00 8.33
N LEU A 14 -15.20 -12.20 7.32
CA LEU A 14 -15.13 -11.46 6.07
C LEU A 14 -16.11 -10.28 6.06
N HIS A 15 -15.58 -9.06 6.02
CA HIS A 15 -16.35 -7.83 5.95
C HIS A 15 -16.09 -7.11 4.63
N ILE A 16 -17.16 -6.76 3.89
CA ILE A 16 -17.09 -5.99 2.65
C ILE A 16 -17.64 -4.59 2.90
N PHE A 17 -16.80 -3.61 2.65
CA PHE A 17 -17.15 -2.20 2.73
C PHE A 17 -17.07 -1.54 1.35
N THR A 18 -18.01 -0.66 1.06
CA THR A 18 -18.04 0.12 -0.17
C THR A 18 -18.31 1.58 0.16
N ASN A 19 -17.97 2.49 -0.74
CA ASN A 19 -18.30 3.90 -0.61
C ASN A 19 -19.82 4.19 -0.51
N MET A 20 -20.65 3.23 -0.91
CA MET A 20 -22.12 3.34 -0.79
C MET A 20 -22.63 3.15 0.64
N VAL A 21 -21.81 2.64 1.55
CA VAL A 21 -22.18 2.39 2.95
C VAL A 21 -21.52 3.38 3.94
N GLY A 22 -21.11 4.54 3.44
CA GLY A 22 -20.58 5.61 4.29
C GLY A 22 -19.12 5.42 4.71
N ILE A 23 -18.36 4.55 4.03
CA ILE A 23 -16.92 4.42 4.24
C ILE A 23 -16.20 5.50 3.45
N GLY A 24 -15.54 6.39 4.16
CA GLY A 24 -14.75 7.48 3.61
C GLY A 24 -13.26 7.38 3.94
N ASN A 25 -12.55 8.47 3.72
CA ASN A 25 -11.09 8.51 3.91
C ASN A 25 -10.66 8.28 5.36
N VAL A 26 -11.50 8.64 6.33
CA VAL A 26 -11.20 8.45 7.76
C VAL A 26 -11.18 6.96 8.11
N GLU A 27 -12.20 6.23 7.67
CA GLU A 27 -12.32 4.78 7.91
C GLU A 27 -11.22 4.02 7.16
N VAL A 28 -10.95 4.37 5.90
CA VAL A 28 -9.84 3.78 5.14
C VAL A 28 -8.50 4.03 5.84
N ASN A 29 -8.27 5.24 6.34
CA ASN A 29 -7.07 5.55 7.11
C ASN A 29 -6.97 4.71 8.40
N ALA A 30 -8.08 4.51 9.10
CA ALA A 30 -8.13 3.67 10.30
C ALA A 30 -7.82 2.20 9.95
N PHE A 31 -8.45 1.65 8.92
CA PHE A 31 -8.18 0.29 8.44
C PHE A 31 -6.70 0.10 8.07
N GLN A 32 -6.13 1.03 7.32
CA GLN A 32 -4.72 0.95 6.95
C GLN A 32 -3.76 1.00 8.15
N ARG A 33 -4.11 1.75 9.21
CA ARG A 33 -3.30 1.84 10.43
C ARG A 33 -3.41 0.62 11.35
N LEU A 34 -4.58 0.02 11.40
CA LEU A 34 -4.89 -1.09 12.30
C LEU A 34 -4.62 -2.46 11.69
N SER A 35 -4.44 -2.52 10.38
CA SER A 35 -4.18 -3.77 9.68
C SER A 35 -2.76 -4.26 9.92
N GLN A 36 -2.60 -5.56 10.07
CA GLN A 36 -1.29 -6.22 10.14
C GLN A 36 -0.62 -6.30 8.76
N VAL A 37 -1.42 -6.40 7.70
CA VAL A 37 -0.97 -6.45 6.30
C VAL A 37 -2.03 -5.79 5.42
N ILE A 38 -1.61 -4.99 4.46
CA ILE A 38 -2.48 -4.49 3.38
C ILE A 38 -2.22 -5.29 2.12
N ILE A 39 -3.27 -5.67 1.42
CA ILE A 39 -3.18 -6.38 0.15
C ILE A 39 -3.69 -5.47 -0.97
N GLN A 40 -2.86 -5.24 -1.98
CA GLN A 40 -3.22 -4.52 -3.21
C GLN A 40 -3.01 -5.44 -4.42
N LYS A 41 -3.94 -6.37 -4.63
CA LYS A 41 -3.90 -7.34 -5.73
C LYS A 41 -4.59 -6.79 -6.98
N SER A 42 -4.00 -5.74 -7.57
CA SER A 42 -4.46 -5.17 -8.83
C SER A 42 -3.94 -5.95 -10.03
N ILE A 43 -4.80 -6.14 -11.03
CA ILE A 43 -4.44 -6.65 -12.35
C ILE A 43 -3.96 -5.51 -13.24
N ARG A 44 -4.57 -4.32 -13.08
CA ARG A 44 -4.22 -3.07 -13.74
C ARG A 44 -4.16 -1.98 -12.69
N GLU A 45 -3.08 -1.21 -12.71
CA GLU A 45 -2.87 -0.12 -11.77
C GLU A 45 -2.09 1.00 -12.45
N GLY A 46 -2.43 2.24 -12.16
CA GLY A 46 -1.61 3.38 -12.53
C GLY A 46 -0.42 3.51 -11.59
N PHE A 47 -0.56 4.32 -10.57
CA PHE A 47 0.47 4.53 -9.55
C PHE A 47 0.33 3.58 -8.36
N GLY A 48 -0.90 3.34 -7.88
CA GLY A 48 -1.16 2.53 -6.68
C GLY A 48 -1.06 3.35 -5.39
N LEU A 49 -1.83 4.43 -5.27
CA LEU A 49 -1.81 5.31 -4.09
C LEU A 49 -1.99 4.56 -2.77
N VAL A 50 -2.82 3.51 -2.76
CA VAL A 50 -3.05 2.68 -1.57
C VAL A 50 -1.75 2.09 -1.02
N VAL A 51 -0.80 1.73 -1.90
CA VAL A 51 0.52 1.21 -1.51
C VAL A 51 1.32 2.26 -0.77
N SER A 52 1.48 3.46 -1.35
CA SER A 52 2.19 4.57 -0.70
C SER A 52 1.54 4.98 0.62
N GLU A 53 0.20 5.01 0.67
CA GLU A 53 -0.55 5.35 1.86
C GLU A 53 -0.34 4.35 2.99
N ALA A 54 -0.39 3.06 2.69
CA ALA A 54 -0.14 2.00 3.67
C ALA A 54 1.31 2.04 4.18
N MET A 55 2.27 2.18 3.26
CA MET A 55 3.69 2.32 3.61
C MET A 55 3.93 3.55 4.49
N TRP A 56 3.31 4.71 4.17
CA TRP A 56 3.39 5.92 4.99
C TRP A 56 2.86 5.71 6.41
N LYS A 57 1.87 4.87 6.58
CA LYS A 57 1.27 4.51 7.88
C LYS A 57 2.04 3.42 8.63
N SER A 58 3.17 2.97 8.10
CA SER A 58 3.98 1.89 8.64
C SER A 58 3.24 0.56 8.69
N THR A 59 2.49 0.26 7.62
CA THR A 59 1.82 -1.03 7.44
C THR A 59 2.47 -1.76 6.28
N PRO A 60 2.92 -3.02 6.44
CA PRO A 60 3.53 -3.77 5.36
C PRO A 60 2.51 -4.13 4.29
N VAL A 61 2.94 -4.13 3.03
CA VAL A 61 2.07 -4.31 1.87
C VAL A 61 2.41 -5.59 1.12
N VAL A 62 1.41 -6.34 0.71
CA VAL A 62 1.51 -7.38 -0.31
C VAL A 62 0.82 -6.87 -1.56
N ALA A 63 1.56 -6.67 -2.65
CA ALA A 63 1.02 -6.02 -3.83
C ALA A 63 1.39 -6.70 -5.15
N GLY A 64 0.48 -6.66 -6.12
CA GLY A 64 0.75 -7.13 -7.47
C GLY A 64 1.84 -6.31 -8.16
N ALA A 65 2.74 -6.99 -8.87
CA ALA A 65 3.82 -6.35 -9.63
C ALA A 65 3.28 -5.73 -10.93
N THR A 66 2.44 -4.67 -10.82
CA THR A 66 1.79 -4.02 -11.95
C THR A 66 1.82 -2.49 -11.84
N GLY A 67 1.82 -1.80 -12.97
CA GLY A 67 1.83 -0.33 -13.04
C GLY A 67 3.01 0.30 -12.31
N GLY A 68 2.74 1.34 -11.52
CA GLY A 68 3.75 2.04 -10.71
C GLY A 68 4.12 1.37 -9.40
N ILE A 69 3.47 0.26 -9.03
CA ILE A 69 3.72 -0.42 -7.74
C ILE A 69 5.17 -0.91 -7.61
N PRO A 70 5.78 -1.59 -8.62
CA PRO A 70 7.18 -2.02 -8.52
C PRO A 70 8.17 -0.86 -8.26
N MET A 71 7.89 0.33 -8.79
CA MET A 71 8.71 1.51 -8.54
C MET A 71 8.61 1.98 -7.07
N GLN A 72 7.44 1.88 -6.47
CA GLN A 72 7.24 2.24 -5.06
C GLN A 72 7.91 1.25 -4.13
N MET A 73 7.83 -0.05 -4.45
CA MET A 73 8.33 -1.17 -3.64
C MET A 73 9.63 -1.75 -4.19
N ALA A 74 10.44 -0.94 -4.89
CA ALA A 74 11.72 -1.38 -5.45
C ALA A 74 12.60 -2.02 -4.36
N ASP A 75 13.33 -3.06 -4.74
CA ASP A 75 14.24 -3.79 -3.85
C ASP A 75 13.57 -4.47 -2.64
N GLY A 76 12.25 -4.74 -2.73
CA GLY A 76 11.50 -5.37 -1.64
C GLY A 76 11.23 -4.45 -0.44
N VAL A 77 11.34 -3.13 -0.65
CA VAL A 77 11.09 -2.15 0.40
C VAL A 77 9.59 -1.95 0.62
N GLY A 78 9.16 -2.00 1.85
CA GLY A 78 7.77 -1.70 2.24
C GLY A 78 6.83 -2.89 2.19
N GLY A 79 7.23 -4.02 1.61
CA GLY A 79 6.39 -5.20 1.50
C GLY A 79 6.91 -6.23 0.51
N ILE A 80 6.00 -7.05 0.00
CA ILE A 80 6.29 -8.17 -0.90
C ILE A 80 5.51 -7.98 -2.20
N LEU A 81 6.22 -7.99 -3.33
CA LEU A 81 5.62 -8.02 -4.67
C LEU A 81 5.24 -9.46 -5.03
N ILE A 82 4.10 -9.62 -5.70
CA ILE A 82 3.53 -10.91 -6.05
C ILE A 82 3.00 -10.89 -7.49
N ASN A 83 2.97 -12.07 -8.12
CA ASN A 83 2.47 -12.26 -9.49
C ASN A 83 1.30 -13.26 -9.55
N SER A 84 1.07 -14.04 -8.49
CA SER A 84 0.00 -15.03 -8.43
C SER A 84 -0.81 -14.96 -7.12
N VAL A 85 -1.90 -15.71 -7.06
CA VAL A 85 -2.73 -15.84 -5.86
C VAL A 85 -1.99 -16.66 -4.80
N GLU A 86 -1.27 -17.68 -5.23
CA GLU A 86 -0.48 -18.56 -4.37
C GLU A 86 0.65 -17.78 -3.69
N GLU A 87 1.36 -16.94 -4.45
CA GLU A 87 2.38 -16.04 -3.91
C GLU A 87 1.77 -15.05 -2.92
N CYS A 88 0.58 -14.53 -3.20
CA CYS A 88 -0.13 -13.64 -2.28
C CYS A 88 -0.42 -14.33 -0.94
N ALA A 89 -0.98 -15.53 -0.98
CA ALA A 89 -1.28 -16.30 0.22
C ALA A 89 -0.02 -16.62 1.03
N ALA A 90 1.06 -17.02 0.36
CA ALA A 90 2.34 -17.28 0.99
C ALA A 90 2.95 -16.03 1.63
N ALA A 91 2.91 -14.88 0.93
CA ALA A 91 3.42 -13.61 1.42
C ALA A 91 2.65 -13.12 2.65
N VAL A 92 1.32 -13.15 2.61
CA VAL A 92 0.47 -12.77 3.75
C VAL A 92 0.76 -13.67 4.95
N ARG A 93 0.76 -14.99 4.74
CA ARG A 93 1.08 -15.94 5.81
C ARG A 93 2.45 -15.67 6.42
N ARG A 94 3.47 -15.41 5.61
CA ARG A 94 4.83 -15.08 6.08
C ARG A 94 4.83 -13.86 6.98
N LEU A 95 4.16 -12.76 6.58
CA LEU A 95 4.11 -11.53 7.37
C LEU A 95 3.33 -11.70 8.68
N LEU A 96 2.27 -12.50 8.68
CA LEU A 96 1.49 -12.79 9.89
C LEU A 96 2.24 -13.68 10.89
N LEU A 97 3.08 -14.60 10.41
CA LEU A 97 3.86 -15.52 11.24
C LEU A 97 5.21 -14.91 11.69
N ASP A 98 5.70 -13.88 11.02
CA ASP A 98 6.93 -13.17 11.36
C ASP A 98 6.68 -11.66 11.55
N PRO A 99 6.22 -11.23 12.72
CA PRO A 99 5.98 -9.81 13.01
C PRO A 99 7.24 -8.94 12.93
N ARG A 100 8.42 -9.52 13.12
CA ARG A 100 9.70 -8.78 13.02
C ARG A 100 9.94 -8.36 11.58
N LEU A 101 9.79 -9.29 10.63
CA LEU A 101 9.86 -8.99 9.20
C LEU A 101 8.82 -7.93 8.81
N GLY A 102 7.58 -8.06 9.30
CA GLY A 102 6.52 -7.06 9.07
C GLY A 102 6.92 -5.67 9.52
N CYS A 103 7.47 -5.53 10.72
CA CYS A 103 7.93 -4.25 11.26
C CYS A 103 9.13 -3.67 10.48
N GLU A 104 10.07 -4.50 10.06
CA GLU A 104 11.23 -4.08 9.26
C GLU A 104 10.78 -3.51 7.91
N LEU A 105 9.95 -4.24 7.18
CA LEU A 105 9.41 -3.80 5.91
C LEU A 105 8.57 -2.52 6.05
N ALA A 106 7.72 -2.46 7.05
CA ALA A 106 6.88 -1.29 7.32
C ALA A 106 7.71 -0.02 7.58
N ARG A 107 8.77 -0.14 8.38
CA ARG A 107 9.68 0.98 8.66
C ARG A 107 10.44 1.43 7.41
N ALA A 108 10.98 0.48 6.65
CA ALA A 108 11.68 0.76 5.41
C ALA A 108 10.75 1.41 4.38
N GLY A 109 9.51 0.93 4.26
CA GLY A 109 8.50 1.48 3.37
C GLY A 109 8.14 2.93 3.72
N LYS A 110 7.94 3.24 5.00
CA LYS A 110 7.67 4.61 5.44
C LYS A 110 8.82 5.55 5.08
N GLU A 111 10.05 5.13 5.33
CA GLU A 111 11.22 5.93 4.99
C GLU A 111 11.33 6.18 3.49
N ARG A 112 11.05 5.16 2.67
CA ARG A 112 11.04 5.31 1.21
C ARG A 112 9.98 6.31 0.75
N VAL A 113 8.75 6.23 1.29
CA VAL A 113 7.70 7.23 0.97
C VAL A 113 8.15 8.63 1.36
N ARG A 114 8.73 8.79 2.55
CA ARG A 114 9.25 10.07 3.02
C ARG A 114 10.27 10.67 2.07
N GLN A 115 11.16 9.85 1.53
CA GLN A 115 12.27 10.31 0.67
C GLN A 115 11.83 10.60 -0.77
N TYR A 116 10.88 9.83 -1.31
CA TYR A 116 10.64 9.83 -2.77
C TYR A 116 9.24 10.24 -3.19
N PHE A 117 8.22 10.11 -2.33
CA PHE A 117 6.82 10.23 -2.75
C PHE A 117 6.01 11.31 -2.04
N LEU A 118 6.64 12.15 -1.22
CA LEU A 118 5.99 13.31 -0.61
C LEU A 118 6.14 14.57 -1.46
N LEU A 119 5.21 15.51 -1.28
CA LEU A 119 5.15 16.78 -2.00
C LEU A 119 6.47 17.59 -1.95
N PRO A 120 7.21 17.68 -0.83
CA PRO A 120 8.49 18.39 -0.81
C PRO A 120 9.52 17.81 -1.78
N ARG A 121 9.51 16.48 -1.98
CA ARG A 121 10.41 15.85 -2.95
C ARG A 121 10.02 16.16 -4.38
N LEU A 122 8.73 16.14 -4.69
CA LEU A 122 8.22 16.53 -6.01
C LEU A 122 8.66 17.96 -6.34
N LEU A 123 8.42 18.92 -5.45
CA LEU A 123 8.82 20.31 -5.61
C LEU A 123 10.33 20.45 -5.84
N LEU A 124 11.15 19.75 -5.07
CA LEU A 124 12.60 19.76 -5.25
C LEU A 124 13.00 19.24 -6.63
N ASN A 125 12.41 18.17 -7.10
CA ASN A 125 12.69 17.61 -8.42
C ASN A 125 12.32 18.58 -9.54
N GLU A 126 11.16 19.25 -9.44
CA GLU A 126 10.72 20.26 -10.41
C GLU A 126 11.65 21.47 -10.44
N LEU A 127 12.03 22.00 -9.29
CA LEU A 127 12.99 23.11 -9.20
C LEU A 127 14.36 22.75 -9.79
N GLN A 128 14.83 21.54 -9.56
CA GLN A 128 16.07 21.04 -10.16
C GLN A 128 15.97 20.92 -11.68
N LEU A 129 14.82 20.46 -12.18
CA LEU A 129 14.57 20.38 -13.62
C LEU A 129 14.54 21.77 -14.25
N MET A 130 13.82 22.71 -13.66
CA MET A 130 13.77 24.11 -14.11
C MET A 130 15.16 24.73 -14.16
N LYS A 131 15.97 24.53 -13.11
CA LYS A 131 17.34 25.01 -13.07
C LYS A 131 18.19 24.46 -14.22
N LYS A 132 18.05 23.18 -14.56
CA LYS A 132 18.73 22.55 -15.70
C LYS A 132 18.32 23.15 -17.06
N ILE A 133 17.03 23.46 -17.21
CA ILE A 133 16.49 24.01 -18.47
C ILE A 133 16.86 25.46 -18.65
N THR A 134 16.84 26.25 -17.57
CA THR A 134 17.12 27.71 -17.64
C THR A 134 18.60 28.07 -17.55
N GLY A 135 19.46 27.11 -17.25
CA GLY A 135 20.92 27.37 -17.16
C GLY A 135 21.32 28.16 -15.90
N MET A 136 20.40 28.31 -14.95
CA MET A 136 20.67 28.99 -13.66
C MET A 136 21.30 28.05 -12.63
#